data_217f225d704fa21a16ef2878ddd64cb0
#
_entry.id   217f225d704fa21a16ef2878ddd64cb0
#
_cell.length_a   1.000
_cell.length_b   1.000
_cell.length_c   1.000
_cell.angle_alpha   90.00
_cell.angle_beta   90.00
_cell.angle_gamma   90.00
#
_symmetry.space_group_name_H-M   'P 1'
#
loop_
_entity.id
_entity.type
_entity.pdbx_description
1 polymer ?
#
loop_
_entity_poly.entity_id
_entity_poly.type
_entity_poly.pdbx_seq_one_letter_code
_entity_poly.pdbx_strand_id
1 'polypeptide(L)'
;MNTPTSPELIQLFQQFIDASKNSQDYILKDIIPRLDKLEDIGLDSNQTIHRVENKVDSIIDTLTQLQMDFQELRQSDYSDDEKIMVMSKKLERVETNVEQQEIEEYYSLCQSKYDDYWIEFDELTRKFLPISEILFVKLKTIQDADYTPVVLELCKALENEWISKLFRKYAESLISKKKGNMLEIFLSKDRSKLVKATGKFAKAIINSVNGPFIFTFGQMRTTLQQLSVTDLINDSPLLKDFYDYLDKNIQIDELIKNEYMDQIDELIKNYRNPSAHSEFVSLQMAKDCREIFPERLNYFEKCVV
;
A
#
# COMPACT_ATOMS: atom_id res chain seq x y z
N MET A 1 4.74 41.24 2.55
CA MET A 1 3.55 40.68 3.21
C MET A 1 3.55 41.33 4.59
N ASN A 2 2.50 42.07 4.95
CA ASN A 2 2.41 42.63 6.29
C ASN A 2 2.10 41.51 7.28
N THR A 3 2.96 41.31 8.27
CA THR A 3 2.67 40.45 9.43
C THR A 3 1.46 41.04 10.15
N PRO A 4 0.42 40.21 10.42
CA PRO A 4 -0.76 40.70 11.14
C PRO A 4 -0.35 41.22 12.53
N THR A 5 -0.99 42.28 12.96
CA THR A 5 -0.79 42.86 14.29
C THR A 5 -1.39 41.94 15.37
N SER A 6 -0.89 41.98 16.60
CA SER A 6 -1.35 41.15 17.72
C SER A 6 -2.89 41.14 17.91
N PRO A 7 -3.62 42.29 17.81
CA PRO A 7 -5.08 42.30 17.87
C PRO A 7 -5.77 41.55 16.71
N GLU A 8 -5.23 41.63 15.50
CA GLU A 8 -5.76 40.94 14.32
C GLU A 8 -5.59 39.42 14.44
N LEU A 9 -4.48 38.97 15.00
CA LEU A 9 -4.23 37.56 15.29
C LEU A 9 -5.20 37.01 16.34
N ILE A 10 -5.42 37.73 17.41
CA ILE A 10 -6.40 37.35 18.45
C ILE A 10 -7.81 37.26 17.85
N GLN A 11 -8.16 38.18 16.96
CA GLN A 11 -9.44 38.14 16.27
C GLN A 11 -9.56 36.98 15.30
N LEU A 12 -8.51 36.64 14.56
CA LEU A 12 -8.43 35.46 13.72
C LEU A 12 -8.59 34.16 14.50
N PHE A 13 -7.92 34.03 15.66
CA PHE A 13 -8.08 32.88 16.54
C PHE A 13 -9.48 32.79 17.15
N GLN A 14 -10.10 33.90 17.51
CA GLN A 14 -11.49 33.88 17.98
C GLN A 14 -12.45 33.41 16.88
N GLN A 15 -12.26 33.90 15.64
CA GLN A 15 -13.04 33.43 14.49
C GLN A 15 -12.85 31.95 14.21
N PHE A 16 -11.61 31.41 14.36
CA PHE A 16 -11.33 29.99 14.23
C PHE A 16 -12.04 29.16 15.31
N ILE A 17 -12.02 29.60 16.59
CA ILE A 17 -12.71 28.92 17.69
C ILE A 17 -14.23 28.93 17.45
N ASP A 18 -14.79 30.04 17.00
CA ASP A 18 -16.22 30.16 16.72
C ASP A 18 -16.64 29.33 15.50
N ALA A 19 -15.81 29.27 14.46
CA ALA A 19 -16.00 28.39 13.31
C ALA A 19 -15.90 26.90 13.70
N SER A 20 -14.95 26.55 14.56
CA SER A 20 -14.78 25.20 15.09
C SER A 20 -16.00 24.75 15.91
N LYS A 21 -16.53 25.61 16.80
CA LYS A 21 -17.77 25.32 17.54
C LYS A 21 -18.98 25.13 16.62
N ASN A 22 -19.11 25.98 15.62
CA ASN A 22 -20.19 25.87 14.64
C ASN A 22 -20.06 24.55 13.82
N SER A 23 -18.83 24.13 13.50
CA SER A 23 -18.57 22.87 12.81
C SER A 23 -18.89 21.66 13.70
N GLN A 24 -18.55 21.70 15.01
CA GLN A 24 -18.93 20.67 15.96
C GLN A 24 -20.46 20.55 16.09
N ASP A 25 -21.15 21.68 16.23
CA ASP A 25 -22.61 21.73 16.31
C ASP A 25 -23.28 21.19 15.04
N TYR A 26 -22.73 21.48 13.86
CA TYR A 26 -23.20 20.96 12.58
C TYR A 26 -22.97 19.44 12.48
N ILE A 27 -21.81 18.94 12.86
CA ILE A 27 -21.50 17.50 12.86
C ILE A 27 -22.47 16.76 13.78
N LEU A 28 -22.63 17.22 15.01
CA LEU A 28 -23.49 16.58 16.01
C LEU A 28 -24.98 16.63 15.65
N LYS A 29 -25.47 17.74 15.10
CA LYS A 29 -26.90 17.95 14.84
C LYS A 29 -27.37 17.50 13.47
N ASP A 30 -26.50 17.54 12.47
CA ASP A 30 -26.88 17.27 11.07
C ASP A 30 -26.22 16.02 10.48
N ILE A 31 -24.93 15.77 10.77
CA ILE A 31 -24.21 14.65 10.17
C ILE A 31 -24.48 13.35 10.91
N ILE A 32 -24.32 13.29 12.23
CA ILE A 32 -24.54 12.06 13.00
C ILE A 32 -25.95 11.49 12.81
N PRO A 33 -27.05 12.28 12.90
CA PRO A 33 -28.38 11.74 12.66
C PRO A 33 -28.65 11.28 11.21
N ARG A 34 -27.84 11.77 10.24
CA ARG A 34 -27.91 11.25 8.85
C ARG A 34 -27.14 9.95 8.69
N LEU A 35 -26.06 9.77 9.44
CA LEU A 35 -25.31 8.51 9.49
C LEU A 35 -26.15 7.40 10.12
N ASP A 36 -26.86 7.69 11.22
CA ASP A 36 -27.81 6.75 11.85
C ASP A 36 -28.89 6.26 10.87
N LYS A 37 -29.30 7.11 9.90
CA LYS A 37 -30.28 6.73 8.86
C LYS A 37 -29.67 5.90 7.72
N LEU A 38 -28.34 5.83 7.61
CA LEU A 38 -27.64 4.99 6.63
C LEU A 38 -27.37 3.58 7.16
N GLU A 39 -27.64 3.30 8.45
CA GLU A 39 -27.55 1.96 9.06
C GLU A 39 -28.37 0.90 8.34
N ASP A 40 -29.45 1.30 7.67
CA ASP A 40 -30.31 0.40 6.90
C ASP A 40 -29.71 -0.09 5.55
N ILE A 41 -28.52 0.34 5.16
CA ILE A 41 -27.95 0.11 3.81
C ILE A 41 -26.83 -0.96 3.77
N GLY A 42 -26.56 -1.69 4.87
CA GLY A 42 -25.71 -2.88 4.84
C GLY A 42 -24.36 -2.77 5.58
N LEU A 43 -23.72 -3.89 5.78
CA LEU A 43 -22.51 -4.10 6.61
C LEU A 43 -21.32 -3.17 6.31
N ASP A 44 -21.16 -2.75 5.05
CA ASP A 44 -20.08 -1.83 4.60
C ASP A 44 -20.30 -0.40 5.13
N SER A 45 -21.59 -0.06 5.39
CA SER A 45 -21.98 1.24 5.95
C SER A 45 -21.66 1.34 7.45
N ASN A 46 -21.83 0.27 8.23
CA ASN A 46 -21.57 0.28 9.67
C ASN A 46 -20.09 0.51 9.99
N GLN A 47 -19.18 -0.13 9.25
CA GLN A 47 -17.74 0.13 9.41
C GLN A 47 -17.39 1.58 9.05
N THR A 48 -18.02 2.12 8.01
CA THR A 48 -17.81 3.51 7.61
C THR A 48 -18.39 4.49 8.64
N ILE A 49 -19.53 4.19 9.25
CA ILE A 49 -20.17 4.99 10.29
C ILE A 49 -19.27 5.02 11.54
N HIS A 50 -18.88 3.86 12.09
CA HIS A 50 -17.97 3.79 13.23
C HIS A 50 -16.64 4.51 13.01
N ARG A 51 -16.13 4.44 11.79
CA ARG A 51 -14.92 5.14 11.42
C ARG A 51 -15.09 6.64 11.40
N VAL A 52 -16.23 7.15 10.92
CA VAL A 52 -16.54 8.59 10.94
C VAL A 52 -16.78 9.06 12.39
N GLU A 53 -17.50 8.29 13.21
CA GLU A 53 -17.71 8.57 14.61
C GLU A 53 -16.38 8.69 15.35
N ASN A 54 -15.48 7.71 15.24
CA ASN A 54 -14.17 7.74 15.87
C ASN A 54 -13.33 8.95 15.43
N LYS A 55 -13.39 9.32 14.14
CA LYS A 55 -12.71 10.53 13.64
C LYS A 55 -13.31 11.80 14.21
N VAL A 56 -14.62 11.88 14.29
CA VAL A 56 -15.34 13.02 14.88
C VAL A 56 -14.96 13.18 16.35
N ASP A 57 -14.96 12.10 17.11
CA ASP A 57 -14.57 12.11 18.53
C ASP A 57 -13.11 12.56 18.69
N SER A 58 -12.20 12.02 17.91
CA SER A 58 -10.78 12.42 17.92
C SER A 58 -10.59 13.90 17.57
N ILE A 59 -11.34 14.43 16.58
CA ILE A 59 -11.32 15.85 16.23
C ILE A 59 -11.88 16.69 17.38
N ILE A 60 -12.99 16.27 18.00
CA ILE A 60 -13.59 16.96 19.14
C ILE A 60 -12.61 17.03 20.31
N ASP A 61 -11.96 15.94 20.67
CA ASP A 61 -10.96 15.88 21.74
C ASP A 61 -9.77 16.80 21.43
N THR A 62 -9.27 16.76 20.20
CA THR A 62 -8.17 17.61 19.73
C THR A 62 -8.53 19.10 19.81
N LEU A 63 -9.72 19.48 19.35
CA LEU A 63 -10.20 20.85 19.39
C LEU A 63 -10.45 21.32 20.82
N THR A 64 -10.93 20.44 21.69
CA THR A 64 -11.13 20.72 23.12
C THR A 64 -9.79 20.97 23.80
N GLN A 65 -8.78 20.14 23.53
CA GLN A 65 -7.44 20.32 24.05
C GLN A 65 -6.78 21.61 23.55
N LEU A 66 -6.91 21.93 22.25
CA LEU A 66 -6.44 23.20 21.70
C LEU A 66 -7.11 24.41 22.36
N GLN A 67 -8.40 24.29 22.65
CA GLN A 67 -9.15 25.37 23.31
C GLN A 67 -8.65 25.60 24.75
N MET A 68 -8.39 24.52 25.47
CA MET A 68 -7.80 24.59 26.83
C MET A 68 -6.40 25.20 26.79
N ASP A 69 -5.56 24.71 25.91
CA ASP A 69 -4.19 25.22 25.68
C ASP A 69 -4.18 26.72 25.32
N PHE A 70 -5.16 27.16 24.54
CA PHE A 70 -5.30 28.57 24.18
C PHE A 70 -5.73 29.43 25.37
N GLN A 71 -6.64 28.94 26.24
CA GLN A 71 -7.03 29.63 27.45
C GLN A 71 -5.87 29.77 28.44
N GLU A 72 -5.05 28.72 28.59
CA GLU A 72 -3.84 28.77 29.41
C GLU A 72 -2.83 29.79 28.88
N LEU A 73 -2.59 29.81 27.57
CA LEU A 73 -1.69 30.77 26.93
C LEU A 73 -2.19 32.22 27.11
N ARG A 74 -3.49 32.46 27.02
CA ARG A 74 -4.06 33.79 27.29
C ARG A 74 -3.78 34.32 28.70
N GLN A 75 -3.78 33.41 29.67
CA GLN A 75 -3.55 33.75 31.09
C GLN A 75 -2.05 33.76 31.46
N SER A 76 -1.16 33.29 30.55
CA SER A 76 0.27 33.28 30.80
C SER A 76 0.91 34.65 30.66
N ASP A 77 2.04 34.86 31.33
CA ASP A 77 2.84 36.08 31.29
C ASP A 77 3.76 36.17 30.05
N TYR A 78 3.59 35.25 29.05
CA TYR A 78 4.33 35.28 27.81
C TYR A 78 4.03 36.53 26.99
N SER A 79 5.05 37.05 26.29
CA SER A 79 4.84 38.09 25.29
C SER A 79 3.96 37.58 24.14
N ASP A 80 3.32 38.46 23.38
CA ASP A 80 2.48 38.09 22.25
C ASP A 80 3.24 37.24 21.20
N ASP A 81 4.50 37.55 20.92
CA ASP A 81 5.34 36.79 19.99
C ASP A 81 5.62 35.36 20.53
N GLU A 82 5.87 35.20 21.82
CA GLU A 82 6.05 33.88 22.45
C GLU A 82 4.74 33.06 22.41
N LYS A 83 3.60 33.69 22.65
CA LYS A 83 2.28 33.03 22.54
C LYS A 83 2.03 32.51 21.14
N ILE A 84 2.34 33.33 20.11
CA ILE A 84 2.21 32.94 18.72
C ILE A 84 3.12 31.76 18.40
N MET A 85 4.39 31.80 18.82
CA MET A 85 5.33 30.72 18.56
C MET A 85 4.91 29.39 19.23
N VAL A 86 4.41 29.42 20.45
CA VAL A 86 3.92 28.23 21.17
C VAL A 86 2.69 27.64 20.48
N MET A 87 1.73 28.50 20.08
CA MET A 87 0.54 28.05 19.33
C MET A 87 0.88 27.44 17.97
N SER A 88 1.77 28.07 17.22
CA SER A 88 2.19 27.53 15.92
C SER A 88 2.77 26.13 16.05
N LYS A 89 3.64 25.88 17.04
CA LYS A 89 4.19 24.55 17.33
C LYS A 89 3.13 23.53 17.76
N LYS A 90 2.11 23.97 18.51
CA LYS A 90 1.03 23.06 18.91
C LYS A 90 0.14 22.68 17.72
N LEU A 91 -0.18 23.63 16.83
CA LEU A 91 -0.93 23.37 15.60
C LEU A 91 -0.19 22.42 14.68
N GLU A 92 1.11 22.62 14.48
CA GLU A 92 1.95 21.71 13.69
C GLU A 92 1.94 20.27 14.24
N ARG A 93 1.98 20.10 15.56
CA ARG A 93 1.86 18.77 16.20
C ARG A 93 0.50 18.14 16.00
N VAL A 94 -0.58 18.91 16.05
CA VAL A 94 -1.94 18.42 15.80
C VAL A 94 -2.08 17.94 14.36
N GLU A 95 -1.61 18.72 13.39
CA GLU A 95 -1.61 18.35 11.98
C GLU A 95 -0.86 17.02 11.76
N THR A 96 0.35 16.88 12.32
CA THR A 96 1.15 15.66 12.24
C THR A 96 0.44 14.46 12.90
N ASN A 97 -0.19 14.65 14.06
CA ASN A 97 -0.90 13.58 14.77
C ASN A 97 -2.14 13.10 13.99
N VAL A 98 -2.89 14.01 13.37
CA VAL A 98 -4.07 13.65 12.55
C VAL A 98 -3.65 12.82 11.35
N GLU A 99 -2.57 13.18 10.64
CA GLU A 99 -2.04 12.40 9.53
C GLU A 99 -1.58 11.00 9.98
N GLN A 100 -0.92 10.90 11.12
CA GLN A 100 -0.45 9.63 11.66
C GLN A 100 -1.62 8.73 12.09
N GLN A 101 -2.64 9.27 12.73
CA GLN A 101 -3.85 8.53 13.07
C GLN A 101 -4.59 8.02 11.82
N GLU A 102 -4.65 8.81 10.77
CA GLU A 102 -5.23 8.37 9.50
C GLU A 102 -4.48 7.16 8.92
N ILE A 103 -3.16 7.19 8.94
CA ILE A 103 -2.33 6.06 8.47
C ILE A 103 -2.57 4.81 9.32
N GLU A 104 -2.57 4.93 10.64
CA GLU A 104 -2.79 3.82 11.58
C GLU A 104 -4.17 3.18 11.41
N GLU A 105 -5.20 3.97 11.12
CA GLU A 105 -6.55 3.49 10.82
C GLU A 105 -6.56 2.59 9.57
N TYR A 106 -5.91 3.01 8.49
CA TYR A 106 -5.84 2.19 7.27
C TYR A 106 -4.95 0.95 7.44
N TYR A 107 -3.93 1.02 8.30
CA TYR A 107 -3.18 -0.16 8.70
C TYR A 107 -4.07 -1.20 9.39
N SER A 108 -4.86 -0.75 10.36
CA SER A 108 -5.81 -1.62 11.09
C SER A 108 -6.87 -2.21 10.17
N LEU A 109 -7.38 -1.41 9.23
CA LEU A 109 -8.33 -1.87 8.21
C LEU A 109 -7.72 -2.97 7.33
N CYS A 110 -6.50 -2.77 6.83
CA CYS A 110 -5.80 -3.76 6.02
C CYS A 110 -5.47 -5.00 6.85
N GLN A 111 -5.04 -4.84 8.10
CA GLN A 111 -4.80 -5.96 9.00
C GLN A 111 -6.06 -6.81 9.16
N SER A 112 -7.22 -6.21 9.39
CA SER A 112 -8.49 -6.94 9.48
C SER A 112 -8.90 -7.60 8.17
N LYS A 113 -8.61 -6.97 7.02
CA LYS A 113 -8.96 -7.47 5.69
C LYS A 113 -8.12 -8.68 5.25
N TYR A 114 -6.85 -8.74 5.68
CA TYR A 114 -5.89 -9.78 5.31
C TYR A 114 -5.50 -10.70 6.48
N ASP A 115 -6.19 -10.57 7.60
CA ASP A 115 -6.08 -11.17 8.92
C ASP A 115 -5.03 -12.30 9.07
N ASP A 116 -5.30 -13.47 8.49
CA ASP A 116 -4.44 -14.67 8.62
C ASP A 116 -3.03 -14.48 8.05
N TYR A 117 -2.85 -13.59 7.07
CA TYR A 117 -1.60 -13.42 6.33
C TYR A 117 -0.88 -12.10 6.58
N TRP A 118 -1.51 -11.15 7.31
CA TRP A 118 -0.95 -9.83 7.52
C TRP A 118 0.47 -9.82 8.10
N ILE A 119 0.71 -10.69 9.06
CA ILE A 119 2.01 -10.79 9.74
C ILE A 119 3.07 -11.38 8.80
N GLU A 120 2.67 -12.26 7.90
CA GLU A 120 3.55 -12.93 6.95
C GLU A 120 3.98 -12.02 5.78
N PHE A 121 3.23 -10.94 5.51
CA PHE A 121 3.59 -10.01 4.45
C PHE A 121 4.92 -9.30 4.71
N ASP A 122 5.67 -9.07 3.63
CA ASP A 122 6.85 -8.20 3.64
C ASP A 122 6.49 -6.79 4.12
N GLU A 123 7.46 -6.11 4.75
CA GLU A 123 7.27 -4.76 5.31
C GLU A 123 6.77 -3.75 4.26
N LEU A 124 7.27 -3.84 3.02
CA LEU A 124 6.83 -2.95 1.94
C LEU A 124 5.40 -3.26 1.49
N THR A 125 5.00 -4.52 1.44
CA THR A 125 3.62 -4.91 1.15
C THR A 125 2.66 -4.33 2.17
N ARG A 126 3.00 -4.42 3.46
CA ARG A 126 2.23 -3.81 4.55
C ARG A 126 2.15 -2.27 4.47
N LYS A 127 3.03 -1.63 3.71
CA LYS A 127 2.95 -0.19 3.41
C LYS A 127 2.10 0.09 2.17
N PHE A 128 2.25 -0.69 1.10
CA PHE A 128 1.52 -0.48 -0.16
C PHE A 128 0.00 -0.64 0.01
N LEU A 129 -0.44 -1.64 0.78
CA LEU A 129 -1.86 -1.91 0.96
C LEU A 129 -2.62 -0.75 1.62
N PRO A 130 -2.21 -0.19 2.78
CA PRO A 130 -2.85 0.98 3.38
C PRO A 130 -2.77 2.22 2.48
N ILE A 131 -1.65 2.45 1.79
CA ILE A 131 -1.51 3.57 0.84
C ILE A 131 -2.56 3.47 -0.26
N SER A 132 -2.79 2.27 -0.81
CA SER A 132 -3.84 2.05 -1.81
C SER A 132 -5.22 2.43 -1.29
N GLU A 133 -5.57 2.04 -0.05
CA GLU A 133 -6.85 2.37 0.58
C GLU A 133 -7.00 3.89 0.82
N ILE A 134 -5.96 4.55 1.33
CA ILE A 134 -5.93 6.01 1.50
C ILE A 134 -6.17 6.72 0.17
N LEU A 135 -5.42 6.35 -0.86
CA LEU A 135 -5.55 6.92 -2.21
C LEU A 135 -6.95 6.72 -2.77
N PHE A 136 -7.52 5.53 -2.61
CA PHE A 136 -8.88 5.24 -3.08
C PHE A 136 -9.92 6.16 -2.45
N VAL A 137 -9.86 6.36 -1.14
CA VAL A 137 -10.81 7.23 -0.42
C VAL A 137 -10.60 8.70 -0.79
N LYS A 138 -9.36 9.18 -0.85
CA LYS A 138 -9.06 10.57 -1.21
C LYS A 138 -9.49 10.89 -2.65
N LEU A 139 -9.23 9.99 -3.60
CA LEU A 139 -9.61 10.19 -4.99
C LEU A 139 -11.13 10.18 -5.22
N LYS A 140 -11.91 9.47 -4.40
CA LYS A 140 -13.40 9.53 -4.47
C LYS A 140 -13.99 10.92 -4.28
N THR A 141 -13.28 11.82 -3.63
CA THR A 141 -13.74 13.21 -3.40
C THR A 141 -13.46 14.12 -4.59
N ILE A 142 -12.73 13.65 -5.60
CA ILE A 142 -12.32 14.41 -6.77
C ILE A 142 -13.17 13.96 -7.97
N GLN A 143 -13.83 14.89 -8.63
CA GLN A 143 -14.58 14.59 -9.84
C GLN A 143 -13.62 14.16 -10.96
N ASP A 144 -13.98 13.10 -11.69
CA ASP A 144 -13.20 12.55 -12.81
C ASP A 144 -11.75 12.19 -12.43
N ALA A 145 -11.54 11.76 -11.19
CA ALA A 145 -10.21 11.35 -10.72
C ALA A 145 -9.68 10.13 -11.48
N ASP A 146 -8.38 10.12 -11.73
CA ASP A 146 -7.65 8.95 -12.22
C ASP A 146 -7.21 8.06 -11.04
N TYR A 147 -7.71 6.83 -11.02
CA TYR A 147 -7.44 5.85 -9.98
C TYR A 147 -6.19 4.98 -10.25
N THR A 148 -5.41 5.32 -11.26
CA THR A 148 -4.13 4.67 -11.58
C THR A 148 -3.25 4.43 -10.34
N PRO A 149 -3.04 5.41 -9.43
CA PRO A 149 -2.19 5.19 -8.25
C PRO A 149 -2.71 4.09 -7.32
N VAL A 150 -4.02 3.95 -7.16
CA VAL A 150 -4.64 2.90 -6.31
C VAL A 150 -4.28 1.51 -6.82
N VAL A 151 -4.48 1.29 -8.12
CA VAL A 151 -4.23 -0.01 -8.76
C VAL A 151 -2.74 -0.33 -8.78
N LEU A 152 -1.89 0.67 -9.01
CA LEU A 152 -0.44 0.49 -8.98
C LEU A 152 0.06 0.05 -7.61
N GLU A 153 -0.44 0.64 -6.51
CA GLU A 153 -0.02 0.25 -5.16
C GLU A 153 -0.45 -1.19 -4.83
N LEU A 154 -1.66 -1.62 -5.23
CA LEU A 154 -2.08 -3.01 -5.09
C LEU A 154 -1.14 -3.95 -5.89
N CYS A 155 -0.89 -3.64 -7.15
CA CYS A 155 -0.01 -4.47 -7.98
C CYS A 155 1.43 -4.52 -7.44
N LYS A 156 1.95 -3.41 -6.89
CA LYS A 156 3.26 -3.37 -6.22
C LYS A 156 3.29 -4.28 -4.98
N ALA A 157 2.20 -4.37 -4.21
CA ALA A 157 2.11 -5.26 -3.07
C ALA A 157 2.35 -6.72 -3.48
N LEU A 158 1.64 -7.23 -4.49
CA LEU A 158 1.83 -8.59 -4.99
C LEU A 158 3.19 -8.79 -5.66
N GLU A 159 3.65 -7.81 -6.45
CA GLU A 159 4.97 -7.83 -7.08
C GLU A 159 6.08 -7.93 -6.02
N ASN A 160 5.94 -7.20 -4.91
CA ASN A 160 6.90 -7.23 -3.80
C ASN A 160 6.92 -8.58 -3.08
N GLU A 161 5.76 -9.21 -2.83
CA GLU A 161 5.70 -10.55 -2.24
C GLU A 161 6.40 -11.59 -3.14
N TRP A 162 6.14 -11.56 -4.43
CA TRP A 162 6.83 -12.45 -5.37
C TRP A 162 8.34 -12.23 -5.39
N ILE A 163 8.77 -10.96 -5.43
CA ILE A 163 10.20 -10.62 -5.39
C ILE A 163 10.82 -11.13 -4.08
N SER A 164 10.25 -10.79 -2.95
CA SER A 164 10.84 -11.05 -1.63
C SER A 164 10.85 -12.53 -1.28
N LYS A 165 9.76 -13.25 -1.55
CA LYS A 165 9.58 -14.64 -1.11
C LYS A 165 10.11 -15.68 -2.09
N LEU A 166 10.05 -15.40 -3.40
CA LEU A 166 10.47 -16.35 -4.41
C LEU A 166 11.83 -15.98 -5.03
N PHE A 167 11.87 -14.87 -5.74
CA PHE A 167 12.97 -14.58 -6.66
C PHE A 167 14.24 -14.09 -5.96
N ARG A 168 14.11 -13.20 -4.97
CA ARG A 168 15.25 -12.65 -4.23
C ARG A 168 15.87 -13.71 -3.33
N LYS A 169 15.06 -14.44 -2.56
CA LYS A 169 15.55 -15.53 -1.70
C LYS A 169 16.26 -16.61 -2.52
N TYR A 170 15.73 -16.96 -3.69
CA TYR A 170 16.44 -17.88 -4.59
C TYR A 170 17.77 -17.30 -5.08
N ALA A 171 17.79 -16.06 -5.56
CA ALA A 171 19.02 -15.44 -6.04
C ALA A 171 20.10 -15.40 -4.95
N GLU A 172 19.76 -15.04 -3.73
CA GLU A 172 20.64 -15.04 -2.56
C GLU A 172 21.16 -16.45 -2.25
N SER A 173 20.27 -17.45 -2.26
CA SER A 173 20.65 -18.86 -2.08
C SER A 173 21.62 -19.33 -3.18
N LEU A 174 21.35 -18.97 -4.42
CA LEU A 174 22.20 -19.35 -5.55
C LEU A 174 23.58 -18.69 -5.49
N ILE A 175 23.65 -17.40 -5.19
CA ILE A 175 24.90 -16.64 -5.01
C ILE A 175 25.73 -17.23 -3.88
N SER A 176 25.10 -17.60 -2.76
CA SER A 176 25.80 -18.20 -1.62
C SER A 176 26.37 -19.59 -1.94
N LYS A 177 25.67 -20.40 -2.74
CA LYS A 177 26.09 -21.74 -3.14
C LYS A 177 27.14 -21.78 -4.24
N LYS A 178 27.00 -20.88 -5.24
CA LYS A 178 27.80 -20.86 -6.46
C LYS A 178 28.61 -19.58 -6.56
N LYS A 179 29.72 -19.49 -5.82
CA LYS A 179 30.58 -18.29 -5.77
C LYS A 179 31.39 -18.07 -7.05
N GLY A 180 31.54 -16.80 -7.45
CA GLY A 180 32.45 -16.35 -8.50
C GLY A 180 32.18 -16.96 -9.89
N ASN A 181 33.22 -17.41 -10.59
CA ASN A 181 33.15 -17.91 -11.96
C ASN A 181 32.16 -19.09 -12.16
N MET A 182 31.87 -19.87 -11.11
CA MET A 182 30.91 -20.97 -11.21
C MET A 182 29.48 -20.48 -11.42
N LEU A 183 29.10 -19.36 -10.80
CA LEU A 183 27.78 -18.74 -11.04
C LEU A 183 27.66 -18.27 -12.48
N GLU A 184 28.69 -17.61 -13.01
CA GLU A 184 28.70 -17.12 -14.39
C GLU A 184 28.65 -18.26 -15.42
N ILE A 185 29.43 -19.33 -15.22
CA ILE A 185 29.41 -20.53 -16.07
C ILE A 185 28.04 -21.21 -16.03
N PHE A 186 27.43 -21.33 -14.85
CA PHE A 186 26.10 -21.89 -14.68
C PHE A 186 25.05 -21.09 -15.46
N LEU A 187 25.01 -19.77 -15.30
CA LEU A 187 24.04 -18.91 -15.95
C LEU A 187 24.33 -18.67 -17.44
N SER A 188 25.58 -18.83 -17.90
CA SER A 188 25.92 -18.68 -19.32
C SER A 188 25.31 -19.74 -20.22
N LYS A 189 25.03 -20.94 -19.67
CA LYS A 189 24.38 -22.01 -20.40
C LYS A 189 22.93 -21.67 -20.78
N ASP A 190 22.28 -20.82 -19.99
CA ASP A 190 20.92 -20.37 -20.24
C ASP A 190 20.83 -19.14 -21.18
N ARG A 191 21.96 -18.45 -21.45
CA ARG A 191 21.97 -17.30 -22.35
C ARG A 191 21.82 -17.67 -23.85
N SER A 192 22.20 -18.88 -24.22
CA SER A 192 22.35 -19.25 -25.62
C SER A 192 21.16 -19.96 -26.25
N LYS A 193 20.21 -20.47 -25.45
CA LYS A 193 19.19 -21.40 -25.92
C LYS A 193 17.75 -21.04 -25.61
N LEU A 194 17.47 -20.03 -24.77
CA LEU A 194 16.17 -19.95 -24.15
C LEU A 194 15.44 -18.64 -24.25
N VAL A 195 14.14 -18.78 -24.05
CA VAL A 195 13.12 -17.75 -24.00
C VAL A 195 13.68 -16.48 -23.33
N LYS A 196 13.44 -15.35 -23.95
CA LYS A 196 13.89 -14.02 -23.52
C LYS A 196 13.71 -13.73 -22.02
N ALA A 197 12.70 -14.34 -21.37
CA ALA A 197 12.43 -14.18 -19.94
C ALA A 197 13.49 -14.90 -19.06
N THR A 198 13.88 -16.13 -19.39
CA THR A 198 14.93 -16.86 -18.64
C THR A 198 16.28 -16.15 -18.72
N GLY A 199 16.63 -15.61 -19.90
CA GLY A 199 17.82 -14.78 -20.06
C GLY A 199 17.79 -13.49 -19.23
N LYS A 200 16.62 -12.87 -19.07
CA LYS A 200 16.43 -11.71 -18.19
C LYS A 200 16.51 -12.09 -16.72
N PHE A 201 15.98 -13.27 -16.35
CA PHE A 201 16.09 -13.79 -14.98
C PHE A 201 17.56 -14.07 -14.61
N ALA A 202 18.31 -14.77 -15.47
CA ALA A 202 19.74 -14.97 -15.27
C ALA A 202 20.49 -13.65 -15.11
N LYS A 203 20.18 -12.63 -15.94
CA LYS A 203 20.77 -11.30 -15.84
C LYS A 203 20.42 -10.59 -14.50
N ALA A 204 19.16 -10.72 -14.03
CA ALA A 204 18.74 -10.14 -12.76
C ALA A 204 19.53 -10.73 -11.58
N ILE A 205 19.76 -12.06 -11.59
CA ILE A 205 20.60 -12.75 -10.60
C ILE A 205 22.04 -12.25 -10.63
N ILE A 206 22.65 -12.14 -11.82
CA ILE A 206 24.04 -11.66 -11.96
C ILE A 206 24.16 -10.23 -11.44
N ASN A 207 23.24 -9.35 -11.81
CA ASN A 207 23.26 -7.96 -11.38
C ASN A 207 23.09 -7.82 -9.87
N SER A 208 22.35 -8.71 -9.21
CA SER A 208 22.13 -8.68 -7.76
C SER A 208 23.36 -9.06 -6.93
N VAL A 209 24.42 -9.56 -7.55
CA VAL A 209 25.71 -9.78 -6.85
C VAL A 209 26.31 -8.46 -6.32
N ASN A 210 26.14 -7.37 -7.09
CA ASN A 210 26.73 -6.06 -6.80
C ASN A 210 25.73 -4.91 -6.76
N GLY A 211 24.42 -5.21 -6.76
CA GLY A 211 23.35 -4.22 -6.82
C GLY A 211 21.99 -4.79 -6.45
N PRO A 212 20.92 -4.01 -6.61
CA PRO A 212 19.57 -4.48 -6.30
C PRO A 212 19.11 -5.56 -7.28
N PHE A 213 18.31 -6.51 -6.79
CA PHE A 213 17.60 -7.46 -7.63
C PHE A 213 16.46 -6.72 -8.35
N ILE A 214 16.57 -6.60 -9.67
CA ILE A 214 15.57 -5.91 -10.51
C ILE A 214 14.96 -6.93 -11.47
N PHE A 215 13.68 -7.23 -11.26
CA PHE A 215 12.93 -8.15 -12.08
C PHE A 215 11.45 -7.75 -12.09
N THR A 216 10.88 -7.46 -13.25
CA THR A 216 9.53 -6.90 -13.34
C THR A 216 8.45 -7.97 -13.16
N PHE A 217 7.25 -7.55 -12.73
CA PHE A 217 6.12 -8.44 -12.50
C PHE A 217 5.81 -9.34 -13.72
N GLY A 218 5.75 -8.75 -14.92
CA GLY A 218 5.54 -9.53 -16.15
C GLY A 218 6.67 -10.52 -16.46
N GLN A 219 7.92 -10.22 -16.08
CA GLN A 219 9.04 -11.16 -16.23
C GLN A 219 8.94 -12.29 -15.21
N MET A 220 8.59 -12.00 -13.97
CA MET A 220 8.35 -12.99 -12.91
C MET A 220 7.22 -13.94 -13.30
N ARG A 221 6.09 -13.39 -13.74
CA ARG A 221 4.94 -14.15 -14.21
C ARG A 221 5.34 -15.10 -15.36
N THR A 222 6.06 -14.59 -16.37
CA THR A 222 6.50 -15.44 -17.50
C THR A 222 7.46 -16.52 -17.03
N THR A 223 8.36 -16.23 -16.09
CA THR A 223 9.28 -17.22 -15.53
C THR A 223 8.53 -18.32 -14.76
N LEU A 224 7.55 -17.96 -13.92
CA LEU A 224 6.72 -18.95 -13.21
C LEU A 224 5.92 -19.81 -14.19
N GLN A 225 5.34 -19.23 -15.24
CA GLN A 225 4.63 -19.99 -16.26
C GLN A 225 5.55 -20.99 -16.99
N GLN A 226 6.83 -20.67 -17.17
CA GLN A 226 7.79 -21.61 -17.78
C GLN A 226 8.03 -22.85 -16.89
N LEU A 227 7.83 -22.73 -15.57
CA LEU A 227 7.95 -23.86 -14.65
C LEU A 227 6.80 -24.87 -14.77
N SER A 228 5.69 -24.53 -15.45
CA SER A 228 4.63 -25.50 -15.77
C SER A 228 4.93 -26.35 -17.02
N VAL A 229 6.02 -26.04 -17.77
CA VAL A 229 6.37 -26.71 -19.03
C VAL A 229 7.60 -27.59 -18.81
N THR A 230 7.39 -28.89 -18.68
CA THR A 230 8.44 -29.89 -18.38
C THR A 230 9.64 -29.81 -19.34
N ASP A 231 9.40 -29.63 -20.63
CA ASP A 231 10.50 -29.55 -21.61
C ASP A 231 11.40 -28.34 -21.37
N LEU A 232 10.79 -27.16 -21.01
CA LEU A 232 11.56 -25.97 -20.71
C LEU A 232 12.40 -26.13 -19.43
N ILE A 233 11.86 -26.79 -18.41
CA ILE A 233 12.61 -27.10 -17.17
C ILE A 233 13.81 -27.98 -17.51
N ASN A 234 13.62 -29.02 -18.31
CA ASN A 234 14.68 -29.97 -18.66
C ASN A 234 15.77 -29.31 -19.53
N ASP A 235 15.41 -28.36 -20.37
CA ASP A 235 16.34 -27.67 -21.27
C ASP A 235 17.12 -26.54 -20.57
N SER A 236 16.62 -26.01 -19.44
CA SER A 236 17.25 -24.92 -18.71
C SER A 236 17.77 -25.35 -17.34
N PRO A 237 19.09 -25.40 -17.12
CA PRO A 237 19.66 -25.63 -15.80
C PRO A 237 19.16 -24.61 -14.75
N LEU A 238 18.96 -23.35 -15.14
CA LEU A 238 18.45 -22.31 -14.24
C LEU A 238 17.00 -22.58 -13.82
N LEU A 239 16.11 -22.87 -14.78
CA LEU A 239 14.70 -23.15 -14.46
C LEU A 239 14.58 -24.42 -13.61
N LYS A 240 15.39 -25.45 -13.92
CA LYS A 240 15.41 -26.68 -13.11
C LYS A 240 15.85 -26.40 -11.67
N ASP A 241 16.96 -25.71 -11.48
CA ASP A 241 17.48 -25.40 -10.15
C ASP A 241 16.50 -24.49 -9.37
N PHE A 242 15.83 -23.57 -10.07
CA PHE A 242 14.79 -22.72 -9.49
C PHE A 242 13.54 -23.52 -9.10
N TYR A 243 13.06 -24.40 -9.97
CA TYR A 243 11.96 -25.30 -9.65
C TYR A 243 12.28 -26.18 -8.43
N ASP A 244 13.45 -26.85 -8.44
CA ASP A 244 13.91 -27.71 -7.34
C ASP A 244 14.07 -26.92 -6.00
N TYR A 245 14.39 -25.63 -6.09
CA TYR A 245 14.43 -24.75 -4.91
C TYR A 245 13.03 -24.42 -4.41
N LEU A 246 12.11 -24.05 -5.29
CA LEU A 246 10.74 -23.72 -4.91
C LEU A 246 10.00 -24.95 -4.37
N ASP A 247 10.11 -26.11 -5.02
CA ASP A 247 9.47 -27.37 -4.62
C ASP A 247 9.81 -27.80 -3.17
N LYS A 248 11.01 -27.41 -2.70
CA LYS A 248 11.45 -27.67 -1.32
C LYS A 248 10.93 -26.67 -0.29
N ASN A 249 10.53 -25.49 -0.72
CA ASN A 249 10.26 -24.39 0.19
C ASN A 249 8.80 -23.89 0.14
N ILE A 250 8.05 -24.25 -0.91
CA ILE A 250 6.68 -23.79 -1.14
C ILE A 250 5.85 -24.88 -1.84
N GLN A 251 4.53 -24.66 -1.95
CA GLN A 251 3.64 -25.52 -2.74
C GLN A 251 3.66 -25.07 -4.22
N ILE A 252 4.79 -25.32 -4.91
CA ILE A 252 5.02 -24.81 -6.27
C ILE A 252 3.95 -25.26 -7.27
N ASP A 253 3.52 -26.53 -7.19
CA ASP A 253 2.51 -27.06 -8.12
C ASP A 253 1.15 -26.36 -7.98
N GLU A 254 0.80 -25.89 -6.78
CA GLU A 254 -0.39 -25.07 -6.56
C GLU A 254 -0.19 -23.68 -7.15
N LEU A 255 0.99 -23.07 -6.96
CA LEU A 255 1.30 -21.72 -7.42
C LEU A 255 1.32 -21.61 -8.94
N ILE A 256 1.85 -22.62 -9.66
CA ILE A 256 1.93 -22.62 -11.12
C ILE A 256 0.70 -23.20 -11.83
N LYS A 257 -0.35 -23.61 -11.09
CA LYS A 257 -1.60 -24.04 -11.70
C LYS A 257 -2.15 -22.99 -12.65
N ASN A 258 -2.66 -23.45 -13.78
CA ASN A 258 -3.21 -22.58 -14.82
C ASN A 258 -4.25 -21.60 -14.25
N GLU A 259 -5.14 -22.07 -13.37
CA GLU A 259 -6.19 -21.22 -12.78
C GLU A 259 -5.63 -19.98 -12.07
N TYR A 260 -4.63 -20.12 -11.19
CA TYR A 260 -4.02 -18.97 -10.53
C TYR A 260 -3.23 -18.11 -11.50
N MET A 261 -2.47 -18.72 -12.41
CA MET A 261 -1.70 -18.00 -13.41
C MET A 261 -2.61 -17.22 -14.38
N ASP A 262 -3.79 -17.75 -14.73
CA ASP A 262 -4.78 -17.05 -15.54
C ASP A 262 -5.39 -15.85 -14.80
N GLN A 263 -5.65 -15.99 -13.49
CA GLN A 263 -6.09 -14.87 -12.63
C GLN A 263 -5.03 -13.76 -12.52
N ILE A 264 -3.76 -14.13 -12.46
CA ILE A 264 -2.66 -13.17 -12.47
C ILE A 264 -2.53 -12.49 -13.85
N ASP A 265 -2.75 -13.22 -14.93
CA ASP A 265 -2.80 -12.64 -16.27
C ASP A 265 -3.93 -11.64 -16.43
N GLU A 266 -5.09 -11.94 -15.90
CA GLU A 266 -6.22 -11.02 -15.85
C GLU A 266 -5.85 -9.74 -15.06
N LEU A 267 -5.26 -9.89 -13.88
CA LEU A 267 -4.79 -8.76 -13.06
C LEU A 267 -3.78 -7.90 -13.82
N ILE A 268 -2.80 -8.51 -14.46
CA ILE A 268 -1.77 -7.80 -15.23
C ILE A 268 -2.39 -7.09 -16.43
N LYS A 269 -3.21 -7.79 -17.22
CA LYS A 269 -3.76 -7.29 -18.47
C LYS A 269 -4.79 -6.19 -18.26
N ASN A 270 -5.74 -6.41 -17.33
CA ASN A 270 -6.88 -5.53 -17.16
C ASN A 270 -6.63 -4.36 -16.22
N TYR A 271 -5.65 -4.47 -15.32
CA TYR A 271 -5.42 -3.46 -14.29
C TYR A 271 -3.99 -2.94 -14.29
N ARG A 272 -2.98 -3.81 -14.15
CA ARG A 272 -1.58 -3.37 -14.01
C ARG A 272 -1.03 -2.70 -15.26
N ASN A 273 -1.25 -3.29 -16.45
CA ASN A 273 -0.71 -2.74 -17.69
C ASN A 273 -1.37 -1.40 -18.06
N PRO A 274 -2.70 -1.23 -18.03
CA PRO A 274 -3.32 0.07 -18.21
C PRO A 274 -2.74 1.12 -17.27
N SER A 275 -2.65 0.81 -15.98
CA SER A 275 -2.09 1.72 -14.97
C SER A 275 -0.63 2.07 -15.21
N ALA A 276 0.20 1.13 -15.70
CA ALA A 276 1.62 1.36 -15.95
C ALA A 276 1.91 2.08 -17.28
N HIS A 277 0.96 2.10 -18.22
CA HIS A 277 1.10 2.68 -19.55
C HIS A 277 0.32 3.97 -19.76
N SER A 278 -0.01 4.67 -18.67
CA SER A 278 -0.69 5.97 -18.67
C SER A 278 -2.10 5.94 -19.27
N GLU A 279 -2.78 4.81 -19.20
CA GLU A 279 -4.20 4.72 -19.50
C GLU A 279 -5.00 5.17 -18.27
N PHE A 280 -6.11 5.86 -18.50
CA PHE A 280 -7.00 6.32 -17.43
C PHE A 280 -7.67 5.13 -16.73
N VAL A 281 -7.55 5.05 -15.41
CA VAL A 281 -8.22 4.05 -14.58
C VAL A 281 -9.45 4.67 -13.93
N SER A 282 -10.61 4.17 -14.33
CA SER A 282 -11.89 4.64 -13.78
C SER A 282 -12.10 4.17 -12.33
N LEU A 283 -13.03 4.83 -11.61
CA LEU A 283 -13.48 4.40 -10.29
C LEU A 283 -13.96 2.93 -10.31
N GLN A 284 -14.69 2.51 -11.37
CA GLN A 284 -15.20 1.14 -11.45
C GLN A 284 -14.06 0.13 -11.57
N MET A 285 -13.08 0.38 -12.45
CA MET A 285 -11.90 -0.49 -12.58
C MET A 285 -11.13 -0.60 -11.26
N ALA A 286 -10.98 0.50 -10.52
CA ALA A 286 -10.31 0.47 -9.21
C ALA A 286 -11.10 -0.33 -8.17
N LYS A 287 -12.44 -0.24 -8.16
CA LYS A 287 -13.32 -1.06 -7.30
C LYS A 287 -13.16 -2.54 -7.63
N ASP A 288 -13.27 -2.90 -8.90
CA ASP A 288 -13.17 -4.30 -9.36
C ASP A 288 -11.80 -4.88 -8.99
N CYS A 289 -10.71 -4.12 -9.21
CA CYS A 289 -9.37 -4.53 -8.80
C CYS A 289 -9.27 -4.75 -7.29
N ARG A 290 -9.79 -3.83 -6.47
CA ARG A 290 -9.77 -3.95 -5.00
C ARG A 290 -10.59 -5.11 -4.48
N GLU A 291 -11.63 -5.52 -5.17
CA GLU A 291 -12.46 -6.67 -4.83
C GLU A 291 -11.74 -8.00 -5.07
N ILE A 292 -11.11 -8.15 -6.24
CA ILE A 292 -10.44 -9.40 -6.61
C ILE A 292 -9.05 -9.57 -5.99
N PHE A 293 -8.37 -8.47 -5.66
CA PHE A 293 -6.96 -8.46 -5.27
C PHE A 293 -6.67 -9.28 -3.98
N PRO A 294 -7.47 -9.18 -2.89
CA PRO A 294 -7.22 -9.93 -1.66
C PRO A 294 -7.16 -11.43 -1.87
N GLU A 295 -8.06 -11.98 -2.69
CA GLU A 295 -8.07 -13.41 -2.99
C GLU A 295 -6.76 -13.84 -3.68
N ARG A 296 -6.24 -13.06 -4.63
CA ARG A 296 -4.99 -13.36 -5.35
C ARG A 296 -3.77 -13.31 -4.42
N LEU A 297 -3.72 -12.30 -3.56
CA LEU A 297 -2.63 -12.16 -2.59
C LEU A 297 -2.69 -13.28 -1.54
N ASN A 298 -3.85 -13.56 -0.97
CA ASN A 298 -4.03 -14.61 0.03
C ASN A 298 -3.76 -16.01 -0.55
N TYR A 299 -4.16 -16.26 -1.81
CA TYR A 299 -3.82 -17.53 -2.47
C TYR A 299 -2.30 -17.70 -2.61
N PHE A 300 -1.60 -16.64 -3.01
CA PHE A 300 -0.14 -16.66 -3.05
C PHE A 300 0.45 -17.00 -1.68
N GLU A 301 0.03 -16.31 -0.63
CA GLU A 301 0.53 -16.55 0.72
C GLU A 301 0.27 -17.99 1.18
N LYS A 302 -0.90 -18.53 0.91
CA LYS A 302 -1.24 -19.92 1.21
C LYS A 302 -0.27 -20.91 0.56
N CYS A 303 0.27 -20.57 -0.62
CA CYS A 303 1.24 -21.44 -1.31
C CYS A 303 2.65 -21.34 -0.73
N VAL A 304 3.03 -20.22 -0.09
CA VAL A 304 4.39 -19.93 0.35
C VAL A 304 4.61 -20.02 1.87
N VAL A 305 3.57 -20.08 2.65
CA VAL A 305 3.56 -20.34 4.09
C VAL A 305 3.26 -21.81 4.33
#